data_d973ed25deb7a5ac98ab985895fea451
#
_entry.id   d973ed25deb7a5ac98ab985895fea451
#
_cell.length_a   1.000
_cell.length_b   1.000
_cell.length_c   1.000
_cell.angle_alpha   90.00
_cell.angle_beta   90.00
_cell.angle_gamma   90.00
#
_symmetry.space_group_name_H-M   'P 1'
#
loop_
_entity.id
_entity.type
_entity.pdbx_description
1 polymer ?
#
loop_
_entity_poly.entity_id
_entity_poly.type
_entity_poly.pdbx_seq_one_letter_code
_entity_poly.pdbx_strand_id
1 'polypeptide(L)'
;MCKFAEATDTYVVLGTRDRLDVIVLDSRVGSQAVLDLRLTPGKRLNIASSLMGSALLAAIPELERCYLQGNVERRAGRDWPMLRRRMAEKIWQVHELGFCMSLGEWEPELATVAVPVCVPEQPPLVLACIGRSARMARAPVERE
;
A
#
# COMPACT_ATOMS: atom_id res chain seq x y z
N MET A 1 1.84 1.57 -16.51
CA MET A 1 2.57 1.35 -15.25
C MET A 1 4.08 1.33 -15.43
N CYS A 2 4.59 0.46 -16.29
CA CYS A 2 6.03 0.39 -16.50
C CYS A 2 6.62 1.70 -17.02
N LYS A 3 5.88 2.38 -17.90
CA LYS A 3 6.32 3.68 -18.41
C LYS A 3 6.41 4.72 -17.31
N PHE A 4 5.48 4.68 -16.37
CA PHE A 4 5.50 5.62 -15.25
C PHE A 4 6.73 5.39 -14.38
N ALA A 5 7.02 4.14 -14.03
CA ALA A 5 8.17 3.80 -13.23
C ALA A 5 9.49 4.14 -13.93
N GLU A 6 9.53 3.94 -15.25
CA GLU A 6 10.72 4.24 -16.03
C GLU A 6 10.94 5.74 -16.23
N ALA A 7 9.86 6.50 -16.36
CA ALA A 7 9.91 7.94 -16.59
C ALA A 7 10.14 8.75 -15.32
N THR A 8 9.88 8.17 -14.16
CA THR A 8 10.00 8.83 -12.87
C THR A 8 10.90 8.03 -11.94
N ASP A 9 11.46 8.68 -10.95
CA ASP A 9 12.29 8.05 -9.94
C ASP A 9 11.36 7.38 -8.91
N THR A 10 10.67 6.34 -9.33
CA THR A 10 9.56 5.75 -8.57
C THR A 10 9.63 4.23 -8.55
N TYR A 11 9.28 3.64 -7.41
CA TYR A 11 9.01 2.22 -7.30
C TYR A 11 7.54 1.96 -7.58
N VAL A 12 7.26 0.87 -8.29
CA VAL A 12 5.90 0.36 -8.46
C VAL A 12 5.90 -1.05 -7.93
N VAL A 13 5.02 -1.34 -6.99
CA VAL A 13 4.99 -2.61 -6.26
C VAL A 13 3.60 -3.23 -6.35
N LEU A 14 3.55 -4.51 -6.67
CA LEU A 14 2.31 -5.28 -6.68
C LEU A 14 2.36 -6.27 -5.53
N GLY A 15 1.28 -6.35 -4.75
CA GLY A 15 1.22 -7.25 -3.61
C GLY A 15 -0.16 -7.85 -3.41
N THR A 16 -0.22 -8.82 -2.51
CA THR A 16 -1.48 -9.44 -2.10
C THR A 16 -1.39 -9.80 -0.63
N ARG A 17 -2.54 -10.12 -0.04
CA ARG A 17 -2.59 -10.50 1.35
C ARG A 17 -2.27 -11.99 1.52
N ASP A 18 -1.50 -12.29 2.55
CA ASP A 18 -1.30 -13.65 3.01
C ASP A 18 -1.38 -13.61 4.54
N ARG A 19 -2.48 -14.11 5.09
CA ARG A 19 -2.78 -14.06 6.53
C ARG A 19 -2.80 -12.62 7.01
N LEU A 20 -1.88 -12.25 7.88
CA LEU A 20 -1.78 -10.89 8.43
C LEU A 20 -0.64 -10.10 7.81
N ASP A 21 -0.17 -10.53 6.66
CA ASP A 21 0.91 -9.86 5.95
C ASP A 21 0.51 -9.50 4.53
N VAL A 22 1.27 -8.59 3.94
CA VAL A 22 1.22 -8.30 2.52
C VAL A 22 2.47 -8.94 1.92
N ILE A 23 2.30 -9.77 0.90
CA ILE A 23 3.42 -10.36 0.19
C ILE A 23 3.62 -9.58 -1.11
N VAL A 24 4.85 -9.14 -1.36
CA VAL A 24 5.21 -8.50 -2.61
C VAL A 24 5.28 -9.57 -3.69
N LEU A 25 4.50 -9.39 -4.74
CA LEU A 25 4.46 -10.31 -5.88
C LEU A 25 5.44 -9.89 -6.97
N ASP A 26 5.55 -8.59 -7.21
CA ASP A 26 6.43 -8.04 -8.21
C ASP A 26 6.75 -6.60 -7.86
N SER A 27 7.88 -6.11 -8.37
CA SER A 27 8.25 -4.71 -8.17
C SER A 27 9.04 -4.22 -9.37
N ARG A 28 8.86 -2.95 -9.69
CA ARG A 28 9.57 -2.29 -10.78
C ARG A 28 10.15 -0.98 -10.26
N VAL A 29 11.38 -0.71 -10.65
CA VAL A 29 12.09 0.49 -10.22
C VAL A 29 12.43 1.30 -11.46
N GLY A 30 12.18 2.60 -11.39
CA GLY A 30 12.51 3.48 -12.51
C GLY A 30 14.01 3.51 -12.74
N SER A 31 14.41 3.73 -14.00
CA SER A 31 15.83 3.72 -14.39
C SER A 31 16.65 4.80 -13.69
N GLN A 32 15.98 5.86 -13.24
CA GLN A 32 16.64 6.96 -12.52
C GLN A 32 16.58 6.78 -11.00
N ALA A 33 15.99 5.69 -10.52
CA ALA A 33 15.82 5.48 -9.11
C ALA A 33 17.12 5.15 -8.43
N VAL A 34 17.45 5.91 -7.38
CA VAL A 34 18.64 5.68 -6.55
C VAL A 34 18.27 4.92 -5.30
N LEU A 35 16.98 4.84 -5.01
CA LEU A 35 16.48 4.22 -3.79
C LEU A 35 16.40 2.72 -3.94
N ASP A 36 16.79 2.02 -2.89
CA ASP A 36 16.62 0.58 -2.82
C ASP A 36 15.85 0.26 -1.54
N LEU A 37 14.55 0.03 -1.70
CA LEU A 37 13.68 -0.30 -0.59
C LEU A 37 13.62 -1.79 -0.33
N ARG A 38 14.32 -2.58 -1.14
CA ARG A 38 14.38 -4.04 -1.04
C ARG A 38 13.00 -4.70 -1.06
N LEU A 39 12.11 -4.13 -1.86
CA LEU A 39 10.77 -4.66 -2.04
C LEU A 39 10.77 -5.69 -3.17
N THR A 40 11.55 -6.73 -3.01
CA THR A 40 11.65 -7.81 -3.99
C THR A 40 10.52 -8.81 -3.80
N PRO A 41 10.20 -9.59 -4.85
CA PRO A 41 9.18 -10.63 -4.73
C PRO A 41 9.42 -11.54 -3.53
N GLY A 42 8.37 -11.81 -2.78
CA GLY A 42 8.45 -12.61 -1.56
C GLY A 42 8.62 -11.82 -0.29
N LYS A 43 8.96 -10.54 -0.38
CA LYS A 43 9.06 -9.67 0.80
C LYS A 43 7.70 -9.57 1.48
N ARG A 44 7.69 -9.69 2.80
CA ARG A 44 6.46 -9.59 3.57
C ARG A 44 6.43 -8.29 4.36
N LEU A 45 5.26 -7.65 4.35
CA LEU A 45 5.02 -6.42 5.09
C LEU A 45 3.86 -6.66 6.05
N ASN A 46 3.89 -5.99 7.19
CA ASN A 46 2.81 -6.11 8.17
C ASN A 46 1.54 -5.44 7.63
N ILE A 47 0.41 -6.12 7.67
CA ILE A 47 -0.83 -5.60 7.10
C ILE A 47 -1.34 -4.37 7.86
N ALA A 48 -1.07 -4.29 9.15
CA ALA A 48 -1.56 -3.18 9.97
C ALA A 48 -0.73 -1.92 9.82
N SER A 49 0.57 -2.06 9.60
CA SER A 49 1.48 -0.92 9.58
C SER A 49 1.83 -0.43 8.18
N SER A 50 1.48 -1.19 7.14
CA SER A 50 1.78 -0.78 5.77
C SER A 50 0.56 -0.17 5.09
N LEU A 51 0.81 0.79 4.20
CA LEU A 51 -0.24 1.41 3.43
C LEU A 51 -0.89 0.40 2.48
N MET A 52 -0.09 -0.49 1.92
CA MET A 52 -0.59 -1.57 1.06
C MET A 52 -1.58 -2.46 1.81
N GLY A 53 -1.28 -2.73 3.10
CA GLY A 53 -2.18 -3.51 3.93
C GLY A 53 -3.53 -2.84 4.13
N SER A 54 -3.52 -1.53 4.37
CA SER A 54 -4.76 -0.78 4.53
C SER A 54 -5.59 -0.80 3.26
N ALA A 55 -4.95 -0.66 2.10
CA ALA A 55 -5.66 -0.72 0.82
C ALA A 55 -6.30 -2.09 0.60
N LEU A 56 -5.59 -3.16 0.93
CA LEU A 56 -6.14 -4.51 0.82
C LEU A 56 -7.32 -4.72 1.75
N LEU A 57 -7.21 -4.25 2.99
CA LEU A 57 -8.31 -4.36 3.95
C LEU A 57 -9.54 -3.61 3.49
N ALA A 58 -9.36 -2.46 2.82
CA ALA A 58 -10.47 -1.70 2.29
C ALA A 58 -11.19 -2.45 1.16
N ALA A 59 -10.50 -3.33 0.47
CA ALA A 59 -11.05 -4.06 -0.68
C ALA A 59 -11.82 -5.32 -0.30
N ILE A 60 -11.68 -5.81 0.93
CA ILE A 60 -12.37 -7.04 1.37
C ILE A 60 -13.70 -6.69 2.01
N PRO A 61 -14.66 -7.65 2.04
CA PRO A 61 -15.96 -7.41 2.67
C PRO A 61 -15.84 -7.02 4.13
N GLU A 62 -16.77 -6.22 4.61
CA GLU A 62 -16.72 -5.69 5.96
C GLU A 62 -16.64 -6.77 7.04
N LEU A 63 -17.40 -7.84 6.90
CA LEU A 63 -17.36 -8.92 7.88
C LEU A 63 -16.00 -9.58 7.96
N GLU A 64 -15.40 -9.85 6.82
CA GLU A 64 -14.07 -10.43 6.76
C GLU A 64 -13.03 -9.47 7.33
N ARG A 65 -13.17 -8.19 7.02
CA ARG A 65 -12.26 -7.17 7.55
C ARG A 65 -12.36 -7.10 9.08
N CYS A 66 -13.56 -7.13 9.63
CA CYS A 66 -13.74 -7.09 11.07
C CYS A 66 -13.11 -8.29 11.76
N TYR A 67 -13.24 -9.46 11.15
CA TYR A 67 -12.60 -10.67 11.66
C TYR A 67 -11.08 -10.54 11.67
N LEU A 68 -10.52 -10.04 10.57
CA LEU A 68 -9.08 -9.85 10.46
C LEU A 68 -8.58 -8.80 11.45
N GLN A 69 -9.35 -7.74 11.67
CA GLN A 69 -8.95 -6.69 12.61
C GLN A 69 -8.80 -7.23 14.02
N GLY A 70 -9.63 -8.17 14.43
CA GLY A 70 -9.47 -8.81 15.73
C GLY A 70 -8.14 -9.52 15.87
N ASN A 71 -7.69 -10.20 14.83
CA ASN A 71 -6.41 -10.88 14.83
C ASN A 71 -5.25 -9.89 14.77
N VAL A 72 -5.41 -8.83 13.99
CA VAL A 72 -4.42 -7.77 13.88
C VAL A 72 -4.23 -7.07 15.23
N GLU A 73 -5.31 -6.82 15.94
CA GLU A 73 -5.27 -6.20 17.26
C GLU A 73 -4.42 -7.03 18.23
N ARG A 74 -4.65 -8.34 18.27
CA ARG A 74 -3.88 -9.23 19.12
C ARG A 74 -2.41 -9.22 18.77
N ARG A 75 -2.09 -9.20 17.47
CA ARG A 75 -0.70 -9.19 17.02
C ARG A 75 -0.02 -7.85 17.31
N ALA A 76 -0.74 -6.75 17.18
CA ALA A 76 -0.18 -5.41 17.36
C ALA A 76 0.06 -5.04 18.82
N GLY A 77 -0.75 -5.57 19.74
CA GLY A 77 -0.56 -5.30 21.15
C GLY A 77 -0.66 -3.82 21.49
N ARG A 78 0.38 -3.27 22.09
CA ARG A 78 0.40 -1.87 22.55
C ARG A 78 0.25 -0.86 21.41
N ASP A 79 0.67 -1.19 20.22
CA ASP A 79 0.61 -0.27 19.08
C ASP A 79 -0.77 -0.18 18.46
N TRP A 80 -1.69 -1.02 18.90
CA TRP A 80 -3.02 -1.13 18.29
C TRP A 80 -3.78 0.20 18.21
N PRO A 81 -3.88 1.00 19.28
CA PRO A 81 -4.66 2.24 19.19
C PRO A 81 -4.16 3.17 18.09
N MET A 82 -2.87 3.30 17.93
CA MET A 82 -2.28 4.12 16.88
C MET A 82 -2.51 3.52 15.51
N LEU A 83 -2.25 2.22 15.36
CA LEU A 83 -2.42 1.51 14.11
C LEU A 83 -3.87 1.52 13.66
N ARG A 84 -4.79 1.32 14.59
CA ARG A 84 -6.22 1.33 14.31
C ARG A 84 -6.65 2.67 13.69
N ARG A 85 -6.18 3.75 14.28
CA ARG A 85 -6.51 5.10 13.80
C ARG A 85 -5.99 5.32 12.38
N ARG A 86 -4.75 4.93 12.14
CA ARG A 86 -4.14 5.05 10.83
C ARG A 86 -4.85 4.19 9.79
N MET A 87 -5.14 2.94 10.14
CA MET A 87 -5.85 2.03 9.25
C MET A 87 -7.22 2.57 8.89
N ALA A 88 -7.96 3.07 9.87
CA ALA A 88 -9.30 3.60 9.64
C ALA A 88 -9.27 4.78 8.68
N GLU A 89 -8.30 5.66 8.83
CA GLU A 89 -8.12 6.80 7.94
C GLU A 89 -7.82 6.36 6.51
N LYS A 90 -6.92 5.39 6.35
CA LYS A 90 -6.54 4.93 5.01
C LYS A 90 -7.65 4.14 4.33
N ILE A 91 -8.38 3.33 5.09
CA ILE A 91 -9.53 2.61 4.56
C ILE A 91 -10.60 3.61 4.10
N TRP A 92 -10.83 4.66 4.87
CA TRP A 92 -11.74 5.72 4.49
C TRP A 92 -11.31 6.37 3.17
N GLN A 93 -10.02 6.67 3.02
CA GLN A 93 -9.51 7.24 1.78
C GLN A 93 -9.82 6.35 0.58
N VAL A 94 -9.61 5.04 0.71
CA VAL A 94 -9.89 4.12 -0.39
C VAL A 94 -11.37 4.14 -0.75
N HIS A 95 -12.24 4.13 0.25
CA HIS A 95 -13.68 4.11 -0.01
C HIS A 95 -14.18 5.41 -0.64
N GLU A 96 -13.57 6.53 -0.30
CA GLU A 96 -14.00 7.83 -0.82
C GLU A 96 -13.26 8.24 -2.09
N LEU A 97 -11.98 7.92 -2.19
CA LEU A 97 -11.13 8.40 -3.28
C LEU A 97 -10.69 7.31 -4.25
N GLY A 98 -10.84 6.06 -3.87
CA GLY A 98 -10.38 4.94 -4.68
C GLY A 98 -8.92 4.57 -4.43
N PHE A 99 -8.21 5.31 -3.63
CA PHE A 99 -6.83 5.07 -3.28
C PHE A 99 -6.52 5.67 -1.92
N CYS A 100 -5.41 5.26 -1.33
CA CYS A 100 -4.91 5.89 -0.11
C CYS A 100 -3.46 6.28 -0.30
N MET A 101 -3.01 7.23 0.52
CA MET A 101 -1.65 7.73 0.41
C MET A 101 -1.06 8.01 1.78
N SER A 102 0.25 7.97 1.85
CA SER A 102 0.98 8.21 3.07
C SER A 102 2.29 8.91 2.75
N LEU A 103 2.74 9.74 3.68
CA LEU A 103 4.01 10.43 3.55
C LEU A 103 4.93 9.93 4.65
N GLY A 104 6.16 9.60 4.28
CA GLY A 104 7.17 9.23 5.26
C GLY A 104 7.12 7.79 5.75
N GLU A 105 6.35 6.92 5.11
CA GLU A 105 6.29 5.51 5.52
C GLU A 105 7.65 4.81 5.40
N TRP A 106 8.35 5.06 4.31
CA TRP A 106 9.65 4.44 4.03
C TRP A 106 10.80 5.36 4.41
N GLU A 107 10.72 6.59 3.96
CA GLU A 107 11.67 7.64 4.30
C GLU A 107 10.91 8.97 4.31
N PRO A 108 11.37 9.97 5.10
CA PRO A 108 10.63 11.23 5.26
C PRO A 108 10.27 11.92 3.94
N GLU A 109 11.10 11.79 2.93
CA GLU A 109 10.88 12.46 1.65
C GLU A 109 10.02 11.66 0.68
N LEU A 110 9.67 10.43 1.02
CA LEU A 110 8.93 9.55 0.13
C LEU A 110 7.45 9.54 0.42
N ALA A 111 6.67 9.63 -0.64
CA ALA A 111 5.23 9.46 -0.59
C ALA A 111 4.87 8.11 -1.20
N THR A 112 3.84 7.47 -0.65
CA THR A 112 3.34 6.20 -1.15
C THR A 112 1.87 6.37 -1.49
N VAL A 113 1.47 5.86 -2.64
CA VAL A 113 0.06 5.80 -3.05
C VAL A 113 -0.27 4.34 -3.30
N ALA A 114 -1.34 3.86 -2.70
CA ALA A 114 -1.75 2.46 -2.85
C ALA A 114 -3.18 2.38 -3.36
N VAL A 115 -3.40 1.51 -4.34
CA VAL A 115 -4.69 1.30 -4.98
C VAL A 115 -5.02 -0.19 -4.94
N PRO A 116 -6.18 -0.58 -4.40
CA PRO A 116 -6.58 -1.98 -4.47
C PRO A 116 -7.06 -2.31 -5.88
N VAL A 117 -6.74 -3.51 -6.32
CA VAL A 117 -7.14 -4.02 -7.63
C VAL A 117 -7.96 -5.29 -7.38
N CYS A 118 -9.24 -5.25 -7.73
CA CYS A 118 -10.13 -6.38 -7.53
C CYS A 118 -10.31 -7.13 -8.84
N VAL A 119 -9.96 -8.41 -8.83
CA VAL A 119 -10.12 -9.30 -9.97
C VAL A 119 -11.21 -10.30 -9.61
N PRO A 120 -12.22 -10.51 -10.46
CA PRO A 120 -13.29 -11.44 -10.16
C PRO A 120 -12.77 -12.82 -9.77
N GLU A 121 -13.33 -13.39 -8.71
CA GLU A 121 -13.01 -14.73 -8.22
C GLU A 121 -11.56 -14.90 -7.76
N GLN A 122 -10.85 -13.79 -7.55
CA GLN A 122 -9.46 -13.79 -7.07
C GLN A 122 -9.36 -12.96 -5.79
N PRO A 123 -8.40 -13.27 -4.92
CA PRO A 123 -8.13 -12.38 -3.79
C PRO A 123 -7.72 -11.02 -4.32
N PRO A 124 -8.04 -9.93 -3.59
CA PRO A 124 -7.66 -8.61 -4.04
C PRO A 124 -6.15 -8.44 -4.08
N LEU A 125 -5.72 -7.64 -5.04
CA LEU A 125 -4.33 -7.25 -5.17
C LEU A 125 -4.21 -5.79 -4.77
N VAL A 126 -3.00 -5.34 -4.51
CA VAL A 126 -2.74 -3.92 -4.26
C VAL A 126 -1.55 -3.48 -5.11
N LEU A 127 -1.71 -2.31 -5.71
CA LEU A 127 -0.65 -1.69 -6.47
C LEU A 127 -0.22 -0.43 -5.73
N ALA A 128 1.07 -0.29 -5.49
CA ALA A 128 1.61 0.86 -4.77
C ALA A 128 2.67 1.55 -5.61
N CYS A 129 2.69 2.87 -5.53
CA CYS A 129 3.72 3.70 -6.13
C CYS A 129 4.42 4.46 -5.03
N ILE A 130 5.74 4.37 -4.98
CA ILE A 130 6.56 5.02 -3.95
C ILE A 130 7.54 5.94 -4.66
N GLY A 131 7.53 7.20 -4.32
CA GLY A 131 8.43 8.16 -4.95
C GLY A 131 8.57 9.41 -4.11
N ARG A 132 9.37 10.35 -4.59
CA ARG A 132 9.58 11.61 -3.88
C ARG A 132 8.26 12.38 -3.83
N SER A 133 7.96 12.95 -2.65
CA SER A 133 6.69 13.61 -2.42
C SER A 133 6.35 14.69 -3.44
N ALA A 134 7.36 15.46 -3.87
CA ALA A 134 7.13 16.52 -4.86
C ALA A 134 6.62 15.98 -6.19
N ARG A 135 7.14 14.82 -6.63
CA ARG A 135 6.69 14.19 -7.87
C ARG A 135 5.35 13.52 -7.70
N MET A 136 5.16 12.85 -6.57
CA MET A 136 3.92 12.12 -6.31
C MET A 136 2.74 13.06 -6.17
N ALA A 137 2.95 14.26 -5.67
CA ALA A 137 1.89 15.27 -5.55
C ALA A 137 1.38 15.71 -6.92
N ARG A 138 2.23 15.66 -7.95
CA ARG A 138 1.86 16.13 -9.28
C ARG A 138 1.45 15.01 -10.22
N ALA A 139 2.22 13.93 -10.23
CA ALA A 139 2.00 12.85 -11.18
C ALA A 139 0.62 12.21 -11.12
N PRO A 140 0.07 11.87 -9.94
CA PRO A 140 -1.27 11.29 -9.88
C PRO A 140 -2.35 12.21 -10.42
N VAL A 141 -2.23 13.51 -10.17
CA VAL A 141 -3.19 14.50 -10.64
C VAL A 141 -3.15 14.62 -12.15
N GLU A 142 -1.97 14.64 -12.73
CA GLU A 142 -1.81 14.77 -14.17
C GLU A 142 -2.33 13.56 -14.94
N ARG A 143 -2.37 12.40 -14.32
CA ARG A 143 -2.83 11.19 -14.97
C ARG A 143 -4.34 11.04 -14.96
N GLU A 144 -5.01 11.74 -14.11
CA GLU A 144 -6.45 11.73 -14.05
C GLU A 144 -7.04 12.80 -14.95
#